data_0aa3b0c31694720f609bae1daceb5dad
#
_entry.id   0aa3b0c31694720f609bae1daceb5dad
#
_cell.length_a   1.000
_cell.length_b   1.000
_cell.length_c   1.000
_cell.angle_alpha   90.00
_cell.angle_beta   90.00
_cell.angle_gamma   90.00
#
_symmetry.space_group_name_H-M   'P 1'
#
loop_
_entity.id
_entity.type
_entity.pdbx_description
1 polymer ?
#
loop_
_entity_poly.entity_id
_entity_poly.type
_entity_poly.pdbx_seq_one_letter_code
_entity_poly.pdbx_strand_id
1 'polypeptide(L)'
;MPDMQPGRPSNLNPRRPAREGRVVIVGRDGDVPEGRGATVELEAGKELALYNVGGRLYAVENFCPHKGAPLADGDIQGHSVTCDWHGWRFDLRTGSCLNRSSDPLETYEVFVEDGWIKIRL
;
A
#
# COMPACT_ATOMS: atom_id res chain seq x y z
N MET A 1 -6.60 -23.50 25.10
CA MET A 1 -6.23 -23.08 24.40
C MET A 1 -5.94 -22.56 24.17
N PRO A 2 -5.82 -22.72 24.29
CA PRO A 2 -5.47 -21.97 23.94
C PRO A 2 -5.30 -21.43 23.36
N ASP A 3 -4.92 -21.16 23.54
CA ASP A 3 -4.91 -20.42 22.84
C ASP A 3 -4.75 -20.52 21.79
N MET A 4 -4.65 -21.12 21.73
CA MET A 4 -4.50 -20.96 20.56
C MET A 4 -5.26 -20.15 20.09
N GLN A 5 -4.84 -19.21 20.14
CA GLN A 5 -5.55 -18.30 19.52
C GLN A 5 -5.53 -18.53 18.20
N PRO A 6 -6.59 -18.81 17.64
CA PRO A 6 -6.66 -19.15 16.29
C PRO A 6 -6.21 -18.01 15.44
N GLY A 7 -5.43 -18.30 14.52
CA GLY A 7 -5.14 -17.43 13.42
C GLY A 7 -4.28 -16.25 13.69
N ARG A 8 -4.00 -16.02 14.94
CA ARG A 8 -3.31 -14.85 15.18
C ARG A 8 -1.88 -14.93 14.96
N PRO A 9 -1.23 -15.94 15.35
CA PRO A 9 0.20 -15.88 15.37
C PRO A 9 0.86 -15.67 14.07
N SER A 10 0.36 -16.28 13.05
CA SER A 10 1.04 -16.18 11.78
C SER A 10 0.93 -14.81 11.20
N ASN A 11 0.00 -14.02 11.69
CA ASN A 11 -0.17 -12.70 11.17
C ASN A 11 0.56 -11.66 11.94
N LEU A 12 1.12 -12.00 13.06
CA LEU A 12 1.72 -11.03 13.92
C LEU A 12 3.17 -10.86 13.57
N ASN A 13 3.42 -10.01 12.62
CA ASN A 13 4.76 -9.62 12.24
C ASN A 13 5.10 -8.38 13.03
N PRO A 14 6.14 -8.40 13.88
CA PRO A 14 6.45 -7.22 14.72
C PRO A 14 6.73 -5.98 13.92
N ARG A 15 7.10 -6.09 12.66
CA ARG A 15 7.37 -4.95 11.83
C ARG A 15 6.12 -4.35 11.21
N ARG A 16 4.98 -4.99 11.39
CA ARG A 16 3.75 -4.53 10.74
C ARG A 16 2.72 -4.19 11.79
N PRO A 17 2.08 -3.03 11.67
CA PRO A 17 1.04 -2.65 12.62
C PRO A 17 -0.19 -3.53 12.45
N ALA A 18 -0.92 -3.70 13.52
CA ALA A 18 -2.20 -4.37 13.46
C ALA A 18 -3.17 -3.56 12.60
N ARG A 19 -4.08 -4.25 11.93
CA ARG A 19 -5.09 -3.57 11.12
C ARG A 19 -6.15 -2.97 12.03
N GLU A 20 -6.52 -1.74 11.72
CA GLU A 20 -7.50 -1.02 12.53
C GLU A 20 -8.92 -1.24 12.05
N GLY A 21 -9.11 -1.50 10.77
CA GLY A 21 -10.43 -1.60 10.18
C GLY A 21 -11.11 -0.26 9.97
N ARG A 22 -10.47 0.82 10.38
CA ARG A 22 -11.05 2.16 10.29
C ARG A 22 -10.95 2.66 8.85
N VAL A 23 -12.00 3.33 8.38
CA VAL A 23 -12.02 3.90 7.05
C VAL A 23 -11.70 5.38 7.13
N VAL A 24 -10.75 5.84 6.32
CA VAL A 24 -10.36 7.24 6.29
C VAL A 24 -10.57 7.80 4.90
N ILE A 25 -10.93 9.07 4.81
CA ILE A 25 -11.03 9.79 3.55
C ILE A 25 -9.67 10.38 3.25
N VAL A 26 -9.15 10.12 2.05
CA VAL A 26 -7.80 10.56 1.70
C VAL A 26 -7.76 11.52 0.53
N GLY A 27 -8.87 11.72 -0.17
CA GLY A 27 -8.92 12.65 -1.27
C GLY A 27 -10.22 12.57 -2.02
N ARG A 28 -10.29 13.30 -3.13
CA ARG A 28 -11.45 13.27 -4.00
C ARG A 28 -11.17 12.36 -5.18
N ASP A 29 -12.23 11.77 -5.70
CA ASP A 29 -12.15 11.02 -6.94
C ASP A 29 -11.58 11.95 -8.02
N GLY A 30 -10.54 11.48 -8.69
CA GLY A 30 -9.84 12.28 -9.70
C GLY A 30 -8.58 12.97 -9.21
N ASP A 31 -8.33 12.96 -7.91
CA ASP A 31 -7.11 13.61 -7.38
C ASP A 31 -5.83 12.91 -7.80
N VAL A 32 -5.91 11.61 -8.09
CA VAL A 32 -4.77 10.83 -8.55
C VAL A 32 -5.00 10.48 -10.01
N PRO A 33 -4.35 11.16 -10.93
CA PRO A 33 -4.54 10.88 -12.37
C PRO A 33 -4.03 9.49 -12.73
N GLU A 34 -4.57 8.94 -13.80
CA GLU A 34 -4.17 7.64 -14.29
C GLU A 34 -2.67 7.62 -14.58
N GLY A 35 -2.00 6.53 -14.18
CA GLY A 35 -0.57 6.38 -14.36
C GLY A 35 0.27 7.10 -13.35
N ARG A 36 -0.35 7.62 -12.29
CA ARG A 36 0.37 8.38 -11.26
C ARG A 36 0.19 7.78 -9.89
N GLY A 37 1.15 8.09 -9.03
CA GLY A 37 1.09 7.76 -7.61
C GLY A 37 1.11 9.03 -6.77
N ALA A 38 0.59 8.92 -5.56
CA ALA A 38 0.59 10.03 -4.62
C ALA A 38 0.85 9.49 -3.21
N THR A 39 1.50 10.30 -2.40
CA THR A 39 1.71 9.97 -1.00
C THR A 39 0.51 10.41 -0.20
N VAL A 40 0.02 9.52 0.65
CA VAL A 40 -1.06 9.81 1.59
C VAL A 40 -0.47 9.78 2.99
N GLU A 41 -0.50 10.90 3.67
CA GLU A 41 0.00 10.97 5.04
C GLU A 41 -1.13 10.74 6.02
N LEU A 42 -0.90 9.84 6.96
CA LEU A 42 -1.85 9.52 8.00
C LEU A 42 -1.29 9.96 9.34
N GLU A 43 -2.06 9.77 10.39
CA GLU A 43 -1.63 10.11 11.73
C GLU A 43 -0.39 9.33 12.14
N ALA A 44 0.37 9.88 13.07
CA ALA A 44 1.55 9.25 13.64
C ALA A 44 2.66 8.96 12.62
N GLY A 45 2.70 9.76 11.54
CA GLY A 45 3.78 9.63 10.56
C GLY A 45 3.65 8.47 9.63
N LYS A 46 2.52 7.77 9.63
CA LYS A 46 2.30 6.67 8.72
C LYS A 46 1.99 7.21 7.32
N GLU A 47 2.58 6.61 6.31
CA GLU A 47 2.36 7.03 4.94
C GLU A 47 1.98 5.86 4.07
N LEU A 48 1.06 6.09 3.16
CA LEU A 48 0.67 5.10 2.15
C LEU A 48 0.95 5.69 0.77
N ALA A 49 1.15 4.81 -0.19
CA ALA A 49 1.24 5.18 -1.59
C ALA A 49 -0.06 4.79 -2.28
N LEU A 50 -0.66 5.75 -2.98
CA LEU A 50 -1.92 5.55 -3.67
C LEU A 50 -1.66 5.70 -5.16
N TYR A 51 -2.09 4.70 -5.94
CA TYR A 51 -1.82 4.68 -7.38
C TYR A 51 -3.10 4.54 -8.16
N ASN A 52 -3.13 5.16 -9.34
CA ASN A 52 -4.22 4.98 -10.29
C ASN A 52 -3.66 4.25 -11.51
N VAL A 53 -4.12 3.02 -11.72
CA VAL A 53 -3.69 2.21 -12.85
C VAL A 53 -4.92 1.86 -13.67
N GLY A 54 -5.05 2.45 -14.83
CA GLY A 54 -6.18 2.19 -15.71
C GLY A 54 -7.52 2.59 -15.11
N GLY A 55 -7.53 3.58 -14.23
CA GLY A 55 -8.75 4.03 -13.57
C GLY A 55 -9.05 3.31 -12.27
N ARG A 56 -8.24 2.31 -11.90
CA ARG A 56 -8.42 1.58 -10.66
C ARG A 56 -7.39 2.01 -9.64
N LEU A 57 -7.82 2.20 -8.40
CA LEU A 57 -6.95 2.68 -7.34
C LEU A 57 -6.37 1.53 -6.52
N TYR A 58 -5.12 1.68 -6.14
CA TYR A 58 -4.42 0.71 -5.30
C TYR A 58 -3.68 1.47 -4.20
N ALA A 59 -3.66 0.92 -3.01
CA ALA A 59 -2.98 1.53 -1.87
C ALA A 59 -2.05 0.52 -1.23
N VAL A 60 -0.80 0.92 -1.03
CA VAL A 60 0.20 0.08 -0.37
C VAL A 60 0.99 0.96 0.60
N GLU A 61 1.77 0.34 1.49
CA GLU A 61 2.68 1.13 2.31
C GLU A 61 3.68 1.85 1.41
N ASN A 62 4.09 3.05 1.82
CA ASN A 62 4.82 3.94 0.91
C ASN A 62 6.31 3.65 0.83
N PHE A 63 6.88 2.86 1.73
CA PHE A 63 8.32 2.73 1.77
C PHE A 63 8.77 1.35 1.33
N CYS A 64 9.78 1.35 0.45
CA CYS A 64 10.42 0.12 0.00
C CYS A 64 11.05 -0.57 1.22
N PRO A 65 10.77 -1.85 1.45
CA PRO A 65 11.21 -2.53 2.67
C PRO A 65 12.71 -2.52 2.88
N HIS A 66 13.50 -2.51 1.81
CA HIS A 66 14.95 -2.65 1.99
C HIS A 66 15.66 -1.33 2.30
N LYS A 67 15.10 -0.19 1.89
CA LYS A 67 15.80 1.09 2.08
C LYS A 67 14.89 2.21 2.54
N GLY A 68 13.59 1.98 2.64
CA GLY A 68 12.67 3.03 3.02
C GLY A 68 12.42 4.07 1.95
N ALA A 69 12.74 3.77 0.69
CA ALA A 69 12.51 4.72 -0.39
C ALA A 69 11.02 4.90 -0.63
N PRO A 70 10.58 6.15 -0.89
CA PRO A 70 9.14 6.39 -1.11
C PRO A 70 8.68 5.73 -2.41
N LEU A 71 7.72 4.83 -2.32
CA LEU A 71 7.23 4.11 -3.48
C LEU A 71 6.30 4.95 -4.34
N ALA A 72 5.68 5.98 -3.77
CA ALA A 72 4.80 6.84 -4.54
C ALA A 72 5.50 7.53 -5.70
N ASP A 73 6.83 7.68 -5.60
CA ASP A 73 7.64 8.26 -6.67
C ASP A 73 8.14 7.22 -7.67
N GLY A 74 7.81 5.96 -7.45
CA GLY A 74 8.30 4.88 -8.31
C GLY A 74 7.63 4.87 -9.67
N ASP A 75 8.26 4.16 -10.60
CA ASP A 75 7.78 4.04 -11.96
C ASP A 75 6.72 2.95 -12.05
N ILE A 76 5.55 3.29 -12.60
CA ILE A 76 4.44 2.36 -12.72
C ILE A 76 4.48 1.71 -14.10
N GLN A 77 4.45 0.38 -14.12
CA GLN A 77 4.36 -0.38 -15.36
C GLN A 77 3.31 -1.47 -15.16
N GLY A 78 2.19 -1.38 -15.88
CA GLY A 78 1.07 -2.29 -15.69
C GLY A 78 0.58 -2.18 -14.27
N HIS A 79 0.54 -3.29 -13.56
CA HIS A 79 0.10 -3.32 -12.15
C HIS A 79 1.28 -3.38 -11.19
N SER A 80 2.47 -2.96 -11.63
CA SER A 80 3.63 -2.99 -10.76
C SER A 80 4.25 -1.61 -10.63
N VAL A 81 4.96 -1.40 -9.53
CA VAL A 81 5.72 -0.18 -9.29
C VAL A 81 7.18 -0.58 -9.06
N THR A 82 8.09 0.17 -9.66
CA THR A 82 9.53 -0.04 -9.48
C THR A 82 10.05 1.05 -8.57
N CYS A 83 10.68 0.65 -7.47
CA CYS A 83 11.30 1.59 -6.54
C CYS A 83 12.45 2.29 -7.26
N ASP A 84 12.56 3.61 -7.11
CA ASP A 84 13.62 4.40 -7.74
C ASP A 84 15.00 4.02 -7.22
N TRP A 85 15.07 3.49 -6.00
CA TRP A 85 16.34 3.09 -5.41
C TRP A 85 16.53 1.59 -5.65
N HIS A 86 17.47 1.19 -6.46
CA HIS A 86 17.87 -0.21 -6.68
C HIS A 86 16.89 -1.07 -7.47
N GLY A 87 15.80 -0.50 -7.97
CA GLY A 87 14.94 -1.20 -8.94
C GLY A 87 14.12 -2.36 -8.43
N TRP A 88 13.81 -2.41 -7.13
CA TRP A 88 12.92 -3.44 -6.62
C TRP A 88 11.51 -3.18 -7.13
N ARG A 89 10.85 -4.23 -7.60
CA ARG A 89 9.56 -4.10 -8.24
C ARG A 89 8.49 -4.86 -7.46
N PHE A 90 7.35 -4.22 -7.26
CA PHE A 90 6.27 -4.78 -6.46
C PHE A 90 4.96 -4.79 -7.23
N ASP A 91 4.20 -5.87 -7.08
CA ASP A 91 2.86 -5.97 -7.65
C ASP A 91 1.90 -5.19 -6.75
N LEU A 92 1.20 -4.21 -7.32
CA LEU A 92 0.30 -3.35 -6.55
C LEU A 92 -0.94 -4.09 -6.05
N ARG A 93 -1.29 -5.21 -6.69
CA ARG A 93 -2.49 -5.96 -6.29
C ARG A 93 -2.24 -6.82 -5.08
N THR A 94 -1.04 -7.30 -4.90
CA THR A 94 -0.72 -8.26 -3.84
C THR A 94 0.35 -7.77 -2.88
N GLY A 95 1.14 -6.78 -3.30
CA GLY A 95 2.29 -6.34 -2.53
C GLY A 95 3.54 -7.17 -2.73
N SER A 96 3.46 -8.24 -3.52
CA SER A 96 4.60 -9.15 -3.67
C SER A 96 5.75 -8.50 -4.41
N CYS A 97 6.96 -8.74 -3.95
CA CYS A 97 8.15 -8.31 -4.68
C CYS A 97 8.38 -9.26 -5.85
N LEU A 98 8.49 -8.71 -7.04
CA LEU A 98 8.53 -9.50 -8.27
C LEU A 98 9.94 -9.90 -8.68
N ASN A 99 10.97 -9.23 -8.20
CA ASN A 99 12.34 -9.48 -8.66
C ASN A 99 13.36 -9.63 -7.52
N ARG A 100 12.90 -9.74 -6.30
CA ARG A 100 13.78 -9.99 -5.15
C ARG A 100 13.03 -10.81 -4.12
N SER A 101 13.77 -11.49 -3.29
CA SER A 101 13.20 -12.19 -2.15
C SER A 101 13.01 -11.17 -1.03
N SER A 102 11.78 -10.85 -0.70
CA SER A 102 11.46 -9.82 0.27
C SER A 102 10.08 -10.06 0.83
N ASP A 103 9.81 -9.55 2.01
CA ASP A 103 8.46 -9.52 2.54
C ASP A 103 7.59 -8.71 1.60
N PRO A 104 6.34 -9.09 1.40
CA PRO A 104 5.45 -8.30 0.57
C PRO A 104 5.12 -6.98 1.26
N LEU A 105 4.79 -5.97 0.45
CA LEU A 105 4.25 -4.73 0.96
C LEU A 105 2.87 -4.97 1.57
N GLU A 106 2.54 -4.21 2.60
CA GLU A 106 1.17 -4.21 3.10
C GLU A 106 0.29 -3.51 2.08
N THR A 107 -0.81 -4.13 1.70
CA THR A 107 -1.78 -3.52 0.80
C THR A 107 -3.04 -3.15 1.59
N TYR A 108 -3.77 -2.15 1.11
CA TYR A 108 -4.95 -1.64 1.80
C TYR A 108 -6.10 -1.55 0.82
N GLU A 109 -7.29 -1.85 1.29
CA GLU A 109 -8.49 -1.71 0.47
C GLU A 109 -8.74 -0.24 0.20
N VAL A 110 -8.92 0.13 -1.07
CA VAL A 110 -9.24 1.50 -1.45
C VAL A 110 -10.48 1.48 -2.32
N PHE A 111 -11.38 2.42 -2.10
CA PHE A 111 -12.62 2.50 -2.86
C PHE A 111 -13.07 3.95 -2.95
N VAL A 112 -13.98 4.23 -3.89
CA VAL A 112 -14.56 5.55 -4.06
C VAL A 112 -16.02 5.47 -3.67
N GLU A 113 -16.44 6.39 -2.82
CA GLU A 113 -17.81 6.44 -2.36
C GLU A 113 -18.21 7.90 -2.24
N ASP A 114 -19.32 8.28 -2.85
CA ASP A 114 -19.83 9.66 -2.83
C ASP A 114 -18.81 10.68 -3.32
N GLY A 115 -17.97 10.29 -4.26
CA GLY A 115 -16.96 11.18 -4.82
C GLY A 115 -15.69 11.30 -4.01
N TRP A 116 -15.55 10.51 -2.93
CA TRP A 116 -14.37 10.54 -2.08
C TRP A 116 -13.58 9.26 -2.18
N ILE A 117 -12.26 9.40 -2.18
CA ILE A 117 -11.37 8.24 -2.10
C ILE A 117 -11.24 7.86 -0.63
N LYS A 118 -11.53 6.61 -0.32
CA LYS A 118 -11.51 6.09 1.05
C LYS A 118 -10.60 4.88 1.12
N ILE A 119 -9.89 4.75 2.23
CA ILE A 119 -9.01 3.62 2.47
C ILE A 119 -9.38 2.98 3.80
N ARG A 120 -9.42 1.66 3.82
CA ARG A 120 -9.66 0.91 5.06
C ARG A 120 -8.32 0.51 5.67
N LEU A 121 -8.05 1.00 6.84
CA LEU A 121 -6.77 0.76 7.53
C LEU A 121 -6.70 -0.56 8.31
#